data_4fd35c98680161d43fc1a51080ed9eaa
#
_entry.id   4fd35c98680161d43fc1a51080ed9eaa
#
_cell.length_a   1.000
_cell.length_b   1.000
_cell.length_c   1.000
_cell.angle_alpha   90.00
_cell.angle_beta   90.00
_cell.angle_gamma   90.00
#
_symmetry.space_group_name_H-M   'P 1'
#
loop_
_entity.id
_entity.type
_entity.pdbx_description
1 polymer ?
#
loop_
_entity_poly.entity_id
_entity_poly.type
_entity_poly.pdbx_seq_one_letter_code
_entity_poly.pdbx_strand_id
1 'polypeptide(L)'
;NQNANQGSFFSISSVSLSPGSNCSVILRDVVGPSSSGSFVVFDAIQFTPVSAGSDLDNNTVIKNSILIKSICPNPFNGRASIVYHTSFKEDITISIVNKLGQKIIHTKSPKHAIGSHTFVWDGKNSLGYESPSGVYFFSIASSSERSTKKLAYLK
;
A
#
# COMPACT_ATOMS: atom_id res chain seq x y z
N ASN A 1 32.47 1.18 18.10
CA ASN A 1 32.25 2.25 19.09
C ASN A 1 30.86 2.85 18.90
N GLN A 2 29.84 2.15 19.38
CA GLN A 2 28.43 2.53 19.15
C GLN A 2 28.00 3.74 20.00
N ASN A 3 28.71 4.08 21.05
CA ASN A 3 28.38 5.24 21.89
C ASN A 3 28.62 6.60 21.20
N ALA A 4 29.26 6.62 20.03
CA ALA A 4 29.60 7.87 19.34
C ALA A 4 28.48 8.38 18.40
N ASN A 5 27.42 7.59 18.12
CA ASN A 5 26.44 7.92 17.10
C ASN A 5 25.00 7.61 17.49
N GLN A 6 24.58 8.04 18.64
CA GLN A 6 23.16 8.00 19.01
C GLN A 6 22.35 8.82 18.01
N GLY A 7 21.42 8.15 17.32
CA GLY A 7 20.48 8.78 16.38
C GLY A 7 20.96 8.89 14.93
N SER A 8 22.10 8.26 14.55
CA SER A 8 22.59 8.24 13.17
C SER A 8 22.75 6.81 12.63
N PHE A 9 22.38 6.60 11.37
CA PHE A 9 22.60 5.33 10.70
C PHE A 9 24.01 5.27 10.09
N PHE A 10 24.65 4.12 10.26
CA PHE A 10 25.94 3.82 9.59
C PHE A 10 25.72 2.87 8.46
N SER A 11 26.32 3.14 7.31
CA SER A 11 26.44 2.15 6.25
C SER A 11 27.45 1.08 6.66
N ILE A 12 27.00 -0.14 6.84
CA ILE A 12 27.84 -1.28 7.22
C ILE A 12 28.39 -1.96 5.96
N SER A 13 27.55 -2.09 4.93
CA SER A 13 27.91 -2.73 3.66
C SER A 13 26.92 -2.37 2.58
N SER A 14 27.34 -2.47 1.33
CA SER A 14 26.49 -2.46 0.14
C SER A 14 26.54 -3.83 -0.53
N VAL A 15 25.36 -4.35 -0.91
CA VAL A 15 25.24 -5.65 -1.57
C VAL A 15 24.42 -5.46 -2.84
N SER A 16 24.94 -5.96 -3.96
CA SER A 16 24.19 -6.01 -5.22
C SER A 16 23.28 -7.23 -5.23
N LEU A 17 22.01 -7.01 -5.48
CA LEU A 17 21.00 -8.06 -5.53
C LEU A 17 20.49 -8.21 -6.96
N SER A 18 20.40 -9.45 -7.44
CA SER A 18 19.75 -9.76 -8.71
C SER A 18 18.23 -9.76 -8.54
N PRO A 19 17.48 -9.31 -9.56
CA PRO A 19 16.01 -9.38 -9.53
C PRO A 19 15.51 -10.80 -9.27
N GLY A 20 14.56 -10.94 -8.34
CA GLY A 20 13.98 -12.24 -7.97
C GLY A 20 14.78 -13.08 -6.97
N SER A 21 15.91 -12.58 -6.47
CA SER A 21 16.67 -13.26 -5.43
C SER A 21 16.05 -13.07 -4.06
N ASN A 22 15.91 -14.15 -3.29
CA ASN A 22 15.60 -14.05 -1.88
C ASN A 22 16.84 -13.57 -1.13
N CYS A 23 16.72 -12.47 -0.40
CA CYS A 23 17.79 -11.89 0.39
C CYS A 23 17.48 -12.06 1.87
N SER A 24 18.47 -12.52 2.62
CA SER A 24 18.41 -12.53 4.09
C SER A 24 19.65 -11.84 4.65
N VAL A 25 19.47 -11.00 5.66
CA VAL A 25 20.55 -10.39 6.42
C VAL A 25 20.63 -11.11 7.76
N ILE A 26 21.77 -11.72 8.01
CA ILE A 26 22.03 -12.41 9.28
C ILE A 26 23.01 -11.56 10.07
N LEU A 27 22.55 -11.03 11.20
CA LEU A 27 23.40 -10.35 12.17
C LEU A 27 23.91 -11.37 13.16
N ARG A 28 25.22 -11.52 13.23
CA ARG A 28 25.89 -12.41 14.18
C ARG A 28 26.76 -11.57 15.11
N ASP A 29 26.60 -11.81 16.39
CA ASP A 29 27.59 -11.36 17.37
C ASP A 29 28.76 -12.36 17.34
N VAL A 30 29.90 -11.88 16.89
CA VAL A 30 31.17 -12.64 16.94
C VAL A 30 31.91 -12.14 18.16
N VAL A 31 31.50 -12.56 19.33
CA VAL A 31 32.23 -12.30 20.57
C VAL A 31 33.31 -13.36 20.68
N GLY A 32 34.56 -12.92 20.59
CA GLY A 32 35.70 -13.81 20.84
C GLY A 32 35.68 -14.32 22.29
N PRO A 33 36.38 -15.42 22.59
CA PRO A 33 36.31 -16.13 23.87
C PRO A 33 36.80 -15.36 25.12
N SER A 34 37.07 -14.06 25.00
CA SER A 34 37.67 -13.27 26.06
C SER A 34 36.87 -12.01 26.48
N SER A 35 35.68 -11.78 26.00
CA SER A 35 34.93 -10.58 26.37
C SER A 35 33.74 -10.94 27.26
N SER A 36 33.98 -10.82 28.57
CA SER A 36 32.90 -10.85 29.54
C SER A 36 32.00 -9.62 29.37
N GLY A 37 30.73 -9.83 28.99
CA GLY A 37 29.68 -8.84 29.19
C GLY A 37 29.47 -7.77 28.13
N SER A 38 29.95 -7.93 26.90
CA SER A 38 29.61 -7.02 25.82
C SER A 38 28.33 -7.51 25.08
N PHE A 39 27.32 -6.68 25.08
CA PHE A 39 26.10 -6.91 24.30
C PHE A 39 26.11 -5.99 23.10
N VAL A 40 25.71 -6.53 21.93
CA VAL A 40 25.44 -5.74 20.73
C VAL A 40 23.92 -5.53 20.66
N VAL A 41 23.49 -4.30 20.81
CA VAL A 41 22.08 -3.92 20.70
C VAL A 41 21.85 -3.30 19.33
N PHE A 42 20.94 -3.89 18.55
CA PHE A 42 20.48 -3.31 17.29
C PHE A 42 19.17 -2.61 17.54
N ASP A 43 19.15 -1.30 17.39
CA ASP A 43 17.98 -0.47 17.62
C ASP A 43 17.10 -0.41 16.35
N ALA A 44 17.76 -0.28 15.18
CA ALA A 44 17.07 -0.31 13.89
C ALA A 44 18.02 -0.70 12.75
N ILE A 45 17.45 -1.29 11.69
CA ILE A 45 18.14 -1.54 10.43
C ILE A 45 17.38 -0.82 9.32
N GLN A 46 18.07 0.03 8.58
CA GLN A 46 17.53 0.70 7.42
C GLN A 46 18.18 0.18 6.15
N PHE A 47 17.37 -0.22 5.18
CA PHE A 47 17.82 -0.55 3.84
C PHE A 47 17.56 0.65 2.92
N THR A 48 18.62 1.22 2.37
CA THR A 48 18.53 2.26 1.36
C THR A 48 19.01 1.73 0.03
N PRO A 49 18.26 1.86 -1.06
CA PRO A 49 18.78 1.53 -2.37
C PRO A 49 19.91 2.49 -2.71
N VAL A 50 21.09 1.94 -3.02
CA VAL A 50 22.19 2.71 -3.57
C VAL A 50 22.02 2.67 -5.09
N SER A 51 21.80 3.80 -5.73
CA SER A 51 21.83 3.89 -7.18
C SER A 51 23.26 3.58 -7.65
N ALA A 52 23.48 2.39 -8.21
CA ALA A 52 24.66 2.15 -9.01
C ALA A 52 24.60 3.12 -10.20
N GLY A 53 25.72 3.84 -10.43
CA GLY A 53 25.80 4.86 -11.45
C GLY A 53 25.31 4.37 -12.81
N SER A 54 24.53 5.20 -13.44
CA SER A 54 24.23 5.34 -14.86
C SER A 54 24.38 4.08 -15.76
N ASP A 55 23.53 3.08 -15.52
CA ASP A 55 22.91 2.33 -16.60
C ASP A 55 21.41 2.51 -16.43
N LEU A 56 20.89 3.50 -17.13
CA LEU A 56 19.47 3.68 -17.35
C LEU A 56 19.01 2.53 -18.27
N ASP A 57 18.89 1.33 -17.72
CA ASP A 57 17.89 0.41 -18.21
C ASP A 57 16.54 1.06 -17.88
N ASN A 58 16.07 1.83 -18.85
CA ASN A 58 14.80 2.53 -18.88
C ASN A 58 13.62 1.55 -18.91
N ASN A 59 13.75 0.46 -18.19
CA ASN A 59 12.67 -0.49 -17.96
C ASN A 59 12.23 -0.50 -16.48
N THR A 60 12.27 0.66 -15.83
CA THR A 60 11.37 0.90 -14.72
C THR A 60 9.99 0.98 -15.36
N VAL A 61 9.37 -0.16 -15.54
CA VAL A 61 7.94 -0.23 -15.77
C VAL A 61 7.34 0.48 -14.57
N ILE A 62 7.00 1.76 -14.74
CA ILE A 62 6.18 2.48 -13.77
C ILE A 62 4.89 1.69 -13.79
N LYS A 63 4.79 0.73 -12.89
CA LYS A 63 3.60 -0.11 -12.78
C LYS A 63 2.46 0.83 -12.43
N ASN A 64 1.64 1.13 -13.41
CA ASN A 64 0.40 1.84 -13.17
C ASN A 64 -0.29 1.16 -12.00
N SER A 65 -0.52 1.87 -10.91
CA SER A 65 -1.07 1.27 -9.72
C SER A 65 -2.28 2.02 -9.20
N ILE A 66 -3.30 1.26 -8.84
CA ILE A 66 -4.45 1.73 -8.08
C ILE A 66 -4.37 1.11 -6.69
N LEU A 67 -4.24 1.94 -5.67
CA LEU A 67 -4.16 1.48 -4.29
C LEU A 67 -5.29 2.06 -3.45
N ILE A 68 -6.16 1.21 -2.92
CA ILE A 68 -7.12 1.62 -1.90
C ILE A 68 -6.38 1.65 -0.56
N LYS A 69 -6.11 2.86 -0.04
CA LYS A 69 -5.36 3.07 1.20
C LYS A 69 -6.17 2.69 2.42
N SER A 70 -7.32 3.32 2.59
CA SER A 70 -8.16 3.11 3.79
C SER A 70 -9.65 3.18 3.47
N ILE A 71 -10.44 2.56 4.34
CA ILE A 71 -11.90 2.70 4.41
C ILE A 71 -12.23 2.96 5.87
N CYS A 72 -12.79 4.12 6.17
CA CYS A 72 -13.06 4.53 7.54
C CYS A 72 -14.36 5.33 7.65
N PRO A 73 -15.20 5.00 8.62
CA PRO A 73 -15.15 3.81 9.47
C PRO A 73 -15.45 2.52 8.69
N ASN A 74 -15.06 1.36 9.23
CA ASN A 74 -15.43 0.05 8.69
C ASN A 74 -15.42 -0.99 9.84
N PRO A 75 -16.56 -1.48 10.32
CA PRO A 75 -17.92 -1.23 9.81
C PRO A 75 -18.37 0.23 9.94
N PHE A 76 -19.34 0.63 9.12
CA PHE A 76 -19.90 1.97 9.16
C PHE A 76 -21.42 1.97 9.29
N ASN A 77 -21.94 3.06 9.90
CA ASN A 77 -23.33 3.42 9.95
C ASN A 77 -23.45 4.87 9.44
N GLY A 78 -24.17 5.06 8.36
CA GLY A 78 -24.31 6.36 7.71
C GLY A 78 -23.34 6.55 6.55
N ARG A 79 -22.08 6.87 6.80
CA ARG A 79 -21.11 7.17 5.72
C ARG A 79 -19.75 6.50 5.97
N ALA A 80 -19.13 6.03 4.90
CA ALA A 80 -17.74 5.57 4.89
C ALA A 80 -16.94 6.40 3.89
N SER A 81 -15.75 6.86 4.31
CA SER A 81 -14.77 7.52 3.45
C SER A 81 -13.76 6.49 2.98
N ILE A 82 -13.57 6.40 1.68
CA ILE A 82 -12.66 5.47 1.02
C ILE A 82 -11.56 6.29 0.38
N VAL A 83 -10.35 6.22 0.92
CA VAL A 83 -9.18 6.91 0.40
C VAL A 83 -8.42 5.97 -0.52
N TYR A 84 -8.16 6.41 -1.74
CA TYR A 84 -7.39 5.66 -2.72
C TYR A 84 -6.40 6.56 -3.45
N HIS A 85 -5.41 5.94 -4.09
CA HIS A 85 -4.37 6.61 -4.85
C HIS A 85 -4.26 6.01 -6.24
N THR A 86 -4.08 6.87 -7.25
CA THR A 86 -3.79 6.48 -8.63
C THR A 86 -2.44 7.06 -9.04
N SER A 87 -1.56 6.25 -9.62
CA SER A 87 -0.23 6.69 -10.08
C SER A 87 -0.19 7.11 -11.56
N PHE A 88 -1.33 7.10 -12.24
CA PHE A 88 -1.44 7.38 -13.67
C PHE A 88 -2.76 8.11 -13.98
N LYS A 89 -2.82 8.74 -15.15
CA LYS A 89 -4.01 9.43 -15.64
C LYS A 89 -4.72 8.55 -16.67
N GLU A 90 -5.80 7.92 -16.25
CA GLU A 90 -6.61 7.02 -17.07
C GLU A 90 -8.09 7.14 -16.73
N ASP A 91 -8.93 6.54 -17.57
CA ASP A 91 -10.32 6.33 -17.25
C ASP A 91 -10.44 5.26 -16.18
N ILE A 92 -11.07 5.57 -15.08
CA ILE A 92 -11.35 4.60 -14.02
C ILE A 92 -12.84 4.36 -13.85
N THR A 93 -13.14 3.17 -13.38
CA THR A 93 -14.49 2.77 -12.97
C THR A 93 -14.49 2.48 -11.48
N ILE A 94 -15.34 3.15 -10.74
CA ILE A 94 -15.61 2.89 -9.33
C ILE A 94 -16.90 2.10 -9.23
N SER A 95 -16.89 1.01 -8.49
CA SER A 95 -18.07 0.19 -8.27
C SER A 95 -18.16 -0.31 -6.83
N ILE A 96 -19.39 -0.41 -6.33
CA ILE A 96 -19.72 -1.10 -5.10
C ILE A 96 -20.67 -2.23 -5.46
N VAL A 97 -20.34 -3.44 -5.02
CA VAL A 97 -21.17 -4.63 -5.24
C VAL A 97 -21.48 -5.30 -3.90
N ASN A 98 -22.63 -5.97 -3.82
CA ASN A 98 -22.96 -6.80 -2.67
C ASN A 98 -22.32 -8.20 -2.79
N LYS A 99 -22.55 -9.07 -1.81
CA LYS A 99 -22.01 -10.45 -1.77
C LYS A 99 -22.50 -11.34 -2.93
N LEU A 100 -23.57 -10.97 -3.62
CA LEU A 100 -24.11 -11.67 -4.79
C LEU A 100 -23.56 -11.11 -6.11
N GLY A 101 -22.66 -10.12 -6.07
CA GLY A 101 -22.13 -9.46 -7.25
C GLY A 101 -23.05 -8.42 -7.89
N GLN A 102 -24.19 -8.13 -7.28
CA GLN A 102 -25.11 -7.11 -7.79
C GLN A 102 -24.52 -5.72 -7.57
N LYS A 103 -24.55 -4.90 -8.62
CA LYS A 103 -23.99 -3.54 -8.60
C LYS A 103 -24.91 -2.61 -7.80
N ILE A 104 -24.36 -2.00 -6.78
CA ILE A 104 -25.03 -0.99 -5.94
C ILE A 104 -24.67 0.41 -6.46
N ILE A 105 -23.39 0.65 -6.70
CA ILE A 105 -22.85 1.87 -7.31
C ILE A 105 -22.00 1.46 -8.52
N HIS A 106 -22.10 2.27 -9.57
CA HIS A 106 -21.23 2.12 -10.74
C HIS A 106 -21.04 3.49 -11.39
N THR A 107 -19.83 4.04 -11.26
CA THR A 107 -19.49 5.37 -11.76
C THR A 107 -18.20 5.30 -12.57
N LYS A 108 -18.20 5.96 -13.72
CA LYS A 108 -16.99 6.16 -14.54
C LYS A 108 -16.45 7.55 -14.31
N SER A 109 -15.14 7.67 -14.16
CA SER A 109 -14.41 8.93 -14.09
C SER A 109 -13.40 8.97 -15.23
N PRO A 110 -13.72 9.68 -16.31
CA PRO A 110 -12.80 9.80 -17.45
C PRO A 110 -11.60 10.68 -17.06
N LYS A 111 -10.44 10.33 -17.61
CA LYS A 111 -9.17 11.09 -17.41
C LYS A 111 -8.90 11.40 -15.93
N HIS A 112 -9.10 10.43 -15.07
CA HIS A 112 -8.93 10.57 -13.63
C HIS A 112 -7.51 11.05 -13.30
N ALA A 113 -7.41 12.06 -12.42
CA ALA A 113 -6.12 12.69 -12.11
C ALA A 113 -5.23 11.77 -11.26
N ILE A 114 -3.92 11.93 -11.41
CA ILE A 114 -2.92 11.30 -10.53
C ILE A 114 -3.05 11.86 -9.12
N GLY A 115 -2.86 11.02 -8.12
CA GLY A 115 -2.83 11.44 -6.72
C GLY A 115 -3.77 10.69 -5.81
N SER A 116 -3.98 11.26 -4.63
CA SER A 116 -4.87 10.70 -3.61
C SER A 116 -6.27 11.31 -3.74
N HIS A 117 -7.27 10.46 -3.70
CA HIS A 117 -8.67 10.82 -3.85
C HIS A 117 -9.49 10.19 -2.73
N THR A 118 -10.66 10.76 -2.49
CA THR A 118 -11.62 10.24 -1.51
C THR A 118 -12.96 10.03 -2.18
N PHE A 119 -13.48 8.81 -2.06
CA PHE A 119 -14.86 8.47 -2.40
C PHE A 119 -15.65 8.29 -1.12
N VAL A 120 -16.82 8.90 -1.04
CA VAL A 120 -17.71 8.76 0.13
C VAL A 120 -18.92 7.96 -0.28
N TRP A 121 -19.21 6.89 0.47
CA TRP A 121 -20.44 6.11 0.30
C TRP A 121 -21.34 6.27 1.51
N ASP A 122 -22.61 6.60 1.27
CA ASP A 122 -23.62 6.85 2.29
C ASP A 122 -24.58 5.66 2.50
N GLY A 123 -24.22 4.47 2.01
CA GLY A 123 -25.04 3.27 2.11
C GLY A 123 -26.19 3.19 1.10
N LYS A 124 -26.28 4.13 0.15
CA LYS A 124 -27.35 4.15 -0.86
C LYS A 124 -26.87 3.56 -2.19
N ASN A 125 -27.82 3.09 -2.96
CA ASN A 125 -27.57 2.66 -4.34
C ASN A 125 -27.60 3.87 -5.30
N SER A 126 -27.32 3.62 -6.58
CA SER A 126 -27.31 4.66 -7.63
C SER A 126 -28.65 5.36 -7.87
N LEU A 127 -29.75 4.80 -7.37
CA LEU A 127 -31.09 5.38 -7.43
C LEU A 127 -31.46 6.16 -6.15
N GLY A 128 -30.54 6.23 -5.17
CA GLY A 128 -30.76 6.92 -3.91
C GLY A 128 -31.48 6.10 -2.83
N TYR A 129 -31.81 4.83 -3.10
CA TYR A 129 -32.42 3.94 -2.11
C TYR A 129 -31.36 3.34 -1.19
N GLU A 130 -31.71 3.23 0.09
CA GLU A 130 -30.83 2.62 1.08
C GLU A 130 -30.59 1.13 0.82
N SER A 131 -29.33 0.75 0.90
CA SER A 131 -28.91 -0.64 0.80
C SER A 131 -29.14 -1.38 2.13
N PRO A 132 -29.39 -2.69 2.14
CA PRO A 132 -29.52 -3.45 3.38
C PRO A 132 -28.19 -3.54 4.12
N SER A 133 -28.23 -3.75 5.45
CA SER A 133 -27.03 -4.06 6.23
C SER A 133 -26.35 -5.29 5.68
N GLY A 134 -25.02 -5.26 5.56
CA GLY A 134 -24.28 -6.39 5.00
C GLY A 134 -22.86 -6.07 4.57
N VAL A 135 -22.26 -7.05 3.92
CA VAL A 135 -20.91 -6.94 3.36
C VAL A 135 -20.98 -6.52 1.90
N TYR A 136 -20.15 -5.56 1.57
CA TYR A 136 -19.99 -4.99 0.24
C TYR A 136 -18.53 -5.00 -0.18
N PHE A 137 -18.29 -4.88 -1.48
CA PHE A 137 -16.96 -4.79 -2.05
C PHE A 137 -16.85 -3.51 -2.85
N PHE A 138 -15.96 -2.64 -2.43
CA PHE A 138 -15.58 -1.45 -3.17
C PHE A 138 -14.44 -1.80 -4.13
N SER A 139 -14.60 -1.50 -5.39
CA SER A 139 -13.62 -1.79 -6.43
C SER A 139 -13.37 -0.56 -7.29
N ILE A 140 -12.09 -0.32 -7.57
CA ILE A 140 -11.63 0.63 -8.58
C ILE A 140 -10.92 -0.16 -9.66
N ALA A 141 -11.25 0.10 -10.90
CA ALA A 141 -10.66 -0.56 -12.06
C ALA A 141 -10.32 0.47 -13.14
N SER A 142 -9.18 0.28 -13.78
CA SER A 142 -8.80 0.91 -15.04
C SER A 142 -8.77 -0.14 -16.16
N SER A 143 -8.20 0.21 -17.31
CA SER A 143 -7.97 -0.74 -18.41
C SER A 143 -6.96 -1.83 -18.05
N SER A 144 -5.97 -1.50 -17.19
CA SER A 144 -4.81 -2.35 -16.87
C SER A 144 -4.84 -2.93 -15.45
N GLU A 145 -5.52 -2.29 -14.49
CA GLU A 145 -5.48 -2.68 -13.09
C GLU A 145 -6.84 -2.62 -12.40
N ARG A 146 -6.94 -3.41 -11.32
CA ARG A 146 -8.09 -3.41 -10.41
C ARG A 146 -7.64 -3.55 -8.96
N SER A 147 -8.21 -2.73 -8.09
CA SER A 147 -8.07 -2.84 -6.64
C SER A 147 -9.44 -3.01 -5.99
N THR A 148 -9.56 -3.92 -5.02
CA THR A 148 -10.84 -4.19 -4.34
C THR A 148 -10.61 -4.33 -2.84
N LYS A 149 -11.49 -3.72 -2.04
CA LYS A 149 -11.53 -3.90 -0.58
C LYS A 149 -12.95 -4.14 -0.08
N LYS A 150 -13.04 -4.96 0.96
CA LYS A 150 -14.28 -5.26 1.67
C LYS A 150 -14.66 -4.14 2.62
N LEU A 151 -15.97 -3.81 2.70
CA LEU A 151 -16.54 -2.92 3.68
C LEU A 151 -17.85 -3.50 4.24
N ALA A 152 -18.16 -3.17 5.48
CA ALA A 152 -19.36 -3.64 6.16
C ALA A 152 -20.27 -2.42 6.49
N TYR A 153 -21.52 -2.49 6.03
CA TYR A 153 -22.54 -1.50 6.31
C TYR A 153 -23.51 -2.03 7.36
N LEU A 154 -23.74 -1.23 8.38
CA LEU A 154 -24.69 -1.50 9.48
C LEU A 154 -25.74 -0.41 9.52
N LYS A 155 -26.99 -0.77 9.65
CA LYS A 155 -28.09 0.15 9.95
C LYS A 155 -28.31 0.23 11.44
#